data_20c79010b06b9dc61cde87d9f5cc30fd
#
_entry.id   20c79010b06b9dc61cde87d9f5cc30fd
#
_cell.length_a   1.000
_cell.length_b   1.000
_cell.length_c   1.000
_cell.angle_alpha   90.00
_cell.angle_beta   90.00
_cell.angle_gamma   90.00
#
_symmetry.space_group_name_H-M   'P 1'
#
loop_
_entity.id
_entity.type
_entity.pdbx_description
1 polymer ?
#
loop_
_entity_poly.entity_id
_entity_poly.type
_entity_poly.pdbx_seq_one_letter_code
_entity_poly.pdbx_strand_id
1 'polypeptide(L)'
;MKSVIILGKGYIGTALFEYLNTFKIPVIHVSRADVDYNDYYTLLNFLTVVDPQYVINCSGFTGKPNIDEAEIKSKECWALNVTGPVEVNRACRSKSIEYIHISTGCIYNGYDKVYTEKDFPNFGLMAKDSSFYAKSKHAYELSGGNY
;
A
#
# COMPACT_ATOMS: atom_id res chain seq x y z
N MET A 1 1.48 -5.91 -24.61
CA MET A 1 0.67 -5.52 -23.43
C MET A 1 1.67 -5.24 -22.33
N LYS A 2 1.64 -4.03 -21.72
CA LYS A 2 2.55 -3.69 -20.63
C LYS A 2 2.17 -4.49 -19.38
N SER A 3 3.16 -4.84 -18.55
CA SER A 3 2.97 -5.66 -17.35
C SER A 3 2.44 -4.87 -16.17
N VAL A 4 1.85 -5.60 -15.22
CA VAL A 4 1.46 -5.11 -13.90
C VAL A 4 2.46 -5.65 -12.87
N ILE A 5 2.95 -4.79 -11.99
CA ILE A 5 3.72 -5.22 -10.82
C ILE A 5 2.81 -5.20 -9.59
N ILE A 6 2.82 -6.29 -8.80
CA ILE A 6 2.19 -6.36 -7.50
C ILE A 6 3.30 -6.43 -6.45
N LEU A 7 3.35 -5.45 -5.55
CA LEU A 7 4.27 -5.43 -4.42
C LEU A 7 3.58 -6.03 -3.18
N GLY A 8 4.20 -7.05 -2.58
CA GLY A 8 3.72 -7.71 -1.37
C GLY A 8 3.01 -9.04 -1.65
N LYS A 9 3.64 -10.15 -1.23
CA LYS A 9 3.12 -11.53 -1.32
C LYS A 9 2.29 -11.91 -0.08
N GLY A 10 1.50 -10.94 0.44
CA GLY A 10 0.51 -11.17 1.49
C GLY A 10 -0.84 -11.67 0.93
N TYR A 11 -1.85 -11.74 1.80
CA TYR A 11 -3.18 -12.25 1.43
C TYR A 11 -3.78 -11.53 0.21
N ILE A 12 -3.82 -10.21 0.24
CA ILE A 12 -4.43 -9.40 -0.86
C ILE A 12 -3.59 -9.52 -2.14
N GLY A 13 -2.25 -9.35 -2.03
CA GLY A 13 -1.38 -9.41 -3.21
C GLY A 13 -1.42 -10.76 -3.92
N THR A 14 -1.49 -11.87 -3.15
CA THR A 14 -1.59 -13.22 -3.71
C THR A 14 -2.94 -13.43 -4.40
N ALA A 15 -4.05 -13.06 -3.75
CA ALA A 15 -5.37 -13.17 -4.35
C ALA A 15 -5.50 -12.35 -5.65
N LEU A 16 -4.95 -11.13 -5.65
CA LEU A 16 -4.96 -10.27 -6.84
C LEU A 16 -4.10 -10.86 -7.97
N PHE A 17 -2.91 -11.39 -7.63
CA PHE A 17 -2.04 -12.06 -8.60
C PHE A 17 -2.74 -13.26 -9.27
N GLU A 18 -3.37 -14.13 -8.46
CA GLU A 18 -4.12 -15.27 -8.97
C GLU A 18 -5.28 -14.82 -9.87
N TYR A 19 -6.04 -13.81 -9.43
CA TYR A 19 -7.16 -13.27 -10.19
C TYR A 19 -6.73 -12.70 -11.55
N LEU A 20 -5.70 -11.85 -11.59
CA LEU A 20 -5.22 -11.25 -12.83
C LEU A 20 -4.65 -12.29 -13.82
N ASN A 21 -4.05 -13.36 -13.30
CA ASN A 21 -3.58 -14.48 -14.14
C ASN A 21 -4.73 -15.18 -14.88
N THR A 22 -5.96 -15.22 -14.34
CA THR A 22 -7.11 -15.81 -15.04
C THR A 22 -7.43 -15.08 -16.36
N PHE A 23 -7.09 -13.78 -16.43
CA PHE A 23 -7.26 -12.94 -17.63
C PHE A 23 -6.01 -12.90 -18.53
N LYS A 24 -4.99 -13.70 -18.23
CA LYS A 24 -3.71 -13.72 -18.95
C LYS A 24 -3.02 -12.35 -19.03
N ILE A 25 -3.22 -11.51 -18.01
CA ILE A 25 -2.53 -10.23 -17.87
C ILE A 25 -1.09 -10.53 -17.43
N PRO A 26 -0.05 -9.98 -18.08
CA PRO A 26 1.32 -10.15 -17.62
C PRO A 26 1.52 -9.51 -16.25
N VAL A 27 1.73 -10.33 -15.21
CA VAL A 27 1.90 -9.86 -13.82
C VAL A 27 3.23 -10.32 -13.27
N ILE A 28 3.95 -9.39 -12.62
CA ILE A 28 5.15 -9.68 -11.84
C ILE A 28 4.80 -9.46 -10.38
N HIS A 29 4.85 -10.53 -9.57
CA HIS A 29 4.49 -10.51 -8.15
C HIS A 29 5.76 -10.64 -7.31
N VAL A 30 6.10 -9.61 -6.54
CA VAL A 30 7.35 -9.53 -5.78
C VAL A 30 7.12 -9.26 -4.29
N SER A 31 7.99 -9.84 -3.47
CA SER A 31 8.15 -9.52 -2.06
C SER A 31 9.37 -8.62 -1.85
N ARG A 32 9.56 -8.11 -0.63
CA ARG A 32 10.77 -7.35 -0.26
C ARG A 32 12.06 -8.20 -0.31
N ALA A 33 11.93 -9.52 -0.21
CA ALA A 33 13.08 -10.41 -0.37
C ALA A 33 13.50 -10.56 -1.84
N ASP A 34 12.57 -10.39 -2.79
CA ASP A 34 12.86 -10.43 -4.22
C ASP A 34 13.43 -9.10 -4.71
N VAL A 35 12.83 -7.99 -4.26
CA VAL A 35 13.22 -6.60 -4.57
C VAL A 35 12.98 -5.76 -3.32
N ASP A 36 13.98 -5.10 -2.78
CA ASP A 36 13.79 -4.15 -1.68
C ASP A 36 13.14 -2.85 -2.20
N TYR A 37 11.84 -2.89 -2.35
CA TYR A 37 11.06 -1.73 -2.81
C TYR A 37 10.87 -0.64 -1.74
N ASN A 38 11.43 -0.79 -0.54
CA ASN A 38 11.55 0.31 0.42
C ASN A 38 12.82 1.15 0.19
N ASP A 39 13.80 0.62 -0.55
CA ASP A 39 14.92 1.39 -1.05
C ASP A 39 14.57 1.99 -2.42
N TYR A 40 14.58 3.33 -2.47
CA TYR A 40 14.19 4.09 -3.66
C TYR A 40 14.99 3.71 -4.91
N TYR A 41 16.32 3.59 -4.78
CA TYR A 41 17.16 3.34 -5.95
C TYR A 41 17.07 1.90 -6.45
N THR A 42 16.94 0.93 -5.54
CA THR A 42 16.69 -0.47 -5.87
C THR A 42 15.36 -0.60 -6.63
N LEU A 43 14.31 0.02 -6.13
CA LEU A 43 13.02 0.04 -6.80
C LEU A 43 13.08 0.75 -8.15
N LEU A 44 13.72 1.92 -8.23
CA LEU A 44 13.82 2.70 -9.48
C LEU A 44 14.54 1.90 -10.58
N ASN A 45 15.62 1.21 -10.23
CA ASN A 45 16.34 0.33 -11.16
C ASN A 45 15.44 -0.80 -11.64
N PHE A 46 14.73 -1.47 -10.74
CA PHE A 46 13.78 -2.53 -11.08
C PHE A 46 12.67 -2.03 -12.01
N LEU A 47 12.05 -0.89 -11.70
CA LEU A 47 11.02 -0.28 -12.55
C LEU A 47 11.56 0.14 -13.92
N THR A 48 12.83 0.56 -13.99
CA THR A 48 13.47 0.92 -15.26
C THR A 48 13.66 -0.28 -16.17
N VAL A 49 14.02 -1.43 -15.59
CA VAL A 49 14.23 -2.68 -16.36
C VAL A 49 12.90 -3.29 -16.81
N VAL A 50 11.90 -3.29 -15.93
CA VAL A 50 10.61 -3.95 -16.21
C VAL A 50 9.69 -3.07 -17.08
N ASP A 51 9.76 -1.74 -16.95
CA ASP A 51 8.89 -0.76 -17.63
C ASP A 51 7.39 -1.14 -17.56
N PRO A 52 6.81 -1.30 -16.34
CA PRO A 52 5.43 -1.71 -16.20
C PRO A 52 4.47 -0.56 -16.53
N GLN A 53 3.19 -0.87 -16.77
CA GLN A 53 2.13 0.12 -16.87
C GLN A 53 1.59 0.50 -15.50
N TYR A 54 1.44 -0.49 -14.62
CA TYR A 54 0.88 -0.32 -13.28
C TYR A 54 1.77 -0.92 -12.22
N VAL A 55 1.84 -0.26 -11.08
CA VAL A 55 2.36 -0.82 -9.83
C VAL A 55 1.24 -0.80 -8.79
N ILE A 56 0.86 -1.98 -8.29
CA ILE A 56 -0.17 -2.14 -7.26
C ILE A 56 0.54 -2.51 -5.96
N ASN A 57 0.52 -1.62 -4.99
CA ASN A 57 1.15 -1.84 -3.70
C ASN A 57 0.15 -2.46 -2.70
N CYS A 58 0.27 -3.78 -2.52
CA CYS A 58 -0.46 -4.57 -1.52
C CYS A 58 0.39 -4.81 -0.27
N SER A 59 1.59 -4.21 -0.19
CA SER A 59 2.46 -4.35 0.98
C SER A 59 2.06 -3.39 2.10
N GLY A 60 2.46 -3.73 3.31
CA GLY A 60 2.25 -2.90 4.47
C GLY A 60 2.46 -3.68 5.75
N PHE A 61 2.45 -2.97 6.87
CA PHE A 61 2.47 -3.56 8.20
C PHE A 61 1.02 -3.84 8.63
N THR A 62 0.73 -5.08 8.98
CA THR A 62 -0.57 -5.48 9.53
C THR A 62 -0.46 -6.05 10.95
N GLY A 63 0.79 -6.28 11.43
CA GLY A 63 1.05 -6.89 12.72
C GLY A 63 0.78 -8.41 12.76
N LYS A 64 1.30 -9.04 13.79
CA LYS A 64 1.03 -10.44 14.16
C LYS A 64 0.94 -10.54 15.68
N PRO A 65 -0.13 -11.07 16.28
CA PRO A 65 -1.25 -11.78 15.61
C PRO A 65 -2.29 -10.86 14.96
N ASN A 66 -2.28 -9.55 15.23
CA ASN A 66 -3.26 -8.58 14.72
C ASN A 66 -2.65 -7.17 14.62
N ILE A 67 -3.47 -6.17 14.28
CA ILE A 67 -3.05 -4.77 14.08
C ILE A 67 -2.61 -4.06 15.38
N ASP A 68 -2.90 -4.60 16.58
CA ASP A 68 -2.50 -4.00 17.84
C ASP A 68 -0.99 -4.02 18.03
N GLU A 69 -0.28 -4.92 17.34
CA GLU A 69 1.18 -4.93 17.26
C GLU A 69 1.75 -3.58 16.75
N ALA A 70 0.96 -2.79 16.04
CA ALA A 70 1.36 -1.47 15.56
C ALA A 70 1.60 -0.47 16.72
N GLU A 71 0.96 -0.66 17.87
CA GLU A 71 1.18 0.17 19.06
C GLU A 71 2.59 -0.09 19.63
N ILE A 72 3.07 -1.32 19.55
CA ILE A 72 4.39 -1.75 20.03
C ILE A 72 5.47 -1.43 19.00
N LYS A 73 5.23 -1.78 17.74
CA LYS A 73 6.15 -1.62 16.61
C LYS A 73 5.84 -0.38 15.77
N SER A 74 5.53 0.74 16.42
CA SER A 74 5.06 1.95 15.75
C SER A 74 6.04 2.48 14.70
N LYS A 75 7.35 2.41 14.95
CA LYS A 75 8.39 2.82 13.98
C LYS A 75 8.37 1.95 12.72
N GLU A 76 8.27 0.63 12.88
CA GLU A 76 8.19 -0.30 11.76
C GLU A 76 6.86 -0.11 10.99
N CYS A 77 5.75 0.02 11.72
CA CYS A 77 4.46 0.31 11.13
C CYS A 77 4.49 1.60 10.31
N TRP A 78 5.07 2.68 10.83
CA TRP A 78 5.21 3.94 10.09
C TRP A 78 6.07 3.79 8.85
N ALA A 79 7.22 3.13 8.96
CA ALA A 79 8.12 2.89 7.84
C ALA A 79 7.43 2.12 6.70
N LEU A 80 6.63 1.10 7.03
CA LEU A 80 6.00 0.23 6.04
C LEU A 80 4.65 0.74 5.52
N ASN A 81 3.94 1.57 6.29
CA ASN A 81 2.61 2.08 5.90
C ASN A 81 2.63 3.52 5.42
N VAL A 82 3.69 4.29 5.69
CA VAL A 82 3.79 5.71 5.31
C VAL A 82 5.00 5.96 4.43
N THR A 83 6.22 5.88 5.00
CA THR A 83 7.42 6.30 4.26
C THR A 83 7.73 5.40 3.07
N GLY A 84 7.60 4.09 3.21
CA GLY A 84 7.79 3.14 2.11
C GLY A 84 6.84 3.41 0.93
N PRO A 85 5.52 3.43 1.13
CA PRO A 85 4.56 3.78 0.06
C PRO A 85 4.79 5.14 -0.58
N VAL A 86 5.23 6.17 0.17
CA VAL A 86 5.60 7.48 -0.39
C VAL A 86 6.78 7.34 -1.37
N GLU A 87 7.82 6.59 -0.99
CA GLU A 87 8.96 6.34 -1.87
C GLU A 87 8.60 5.53 -3.10
N VAL A 88 7.72 4.52 -2.95
CA VAL A 88 7.19 3.75 -4.10
C VAL A 88 6.43 4.66 -5.06
N ASN A 89 5.53 5.51 -4.55
CA ASN A 89 4.79 6.47 -5.37
C ASN A 89 5.75 7.43 -6.08
N ARG A 90 6.76 7.95 -5.38
CA ARG A 90 7.78 8.85 -5.95
C ARG A 90 8.53 8.18 -7.10
N ALA A 91 8.95 6.93 -6.94
CA ALA A 91 9.63 6.17 -7.98
C ALA A 91 8.73 5.93 -9.20
N CYS A 92 7.47 5.54 -8.98
CA CYS A 92 6.49 5.36 -10.06
C CYS A 92 6.25 6.66 -10.83
N ARG A 93 6.02 7.78 -10.12
CA ARG A 93 5.81 9.10 -10.75
C ARG A 93 7.02 9.54 -11.59
N SER A 94 8.25 9.29 -11.13
CA SER A 94 9.46 9.65 -11.89
C SER A 94 9.59 8.90 -13.22
N LYS A 95 8.85 7.81 -13.38
CA LYS A 95 8.80 6.96 -14.59
C LYS A 95 7.48 7.04 -15.34
N SER A 96 6.56 7.90 -14.92
CA SER A 96 5.18 7.98 -15.48
C SER A 96 4.44 6.64 -15.43
N ILE A 97 4.66 5.87 -14.36
CA ILE A 97 3.99 4.61 -14.08
C ILE A 97 2.79 4.89 -13.18
N GLU A 98 1.63 4.34 -13.52
CA GLU A 98 0.42 4.42 -12.70
C GLU A 98 0.60 3.63 -11.39
N TYR A 99 0.38 4.31 -10.27
CA TYR A 99 0.53 3.72 -8.94
C TYR A 99 -0.80 3.59 -8.23
N ILE A 100 -1.08 2.39 -7.72
CA ILE A 100 -2.28 2.05 -6.95
C ILE A 100 -1.82 1.55 -5.58
N HIS A 101 -2.36 2.13 -4.51
CA HIS A 101 -2.07 1.69 -3.14
C HIS A 101 -3.31 1.09 -2.48
N ILE A 102 -3.16 -0.09 -1.88
CA ILE A 102 -4.23 -0.71 -1.09
C ILE A 102 -4.21 -0.11 0.32
N SER A 103 -5.22 0.69 0.61
CA SER A 103 -5.42 1.31 1.91
C SER A 103 -6.28 0.44 2.83
N THR A 104 -7.13 1.03 3.66
CA THR A 104 -7.93 0.32 4.67
C THR A 104 -9.24 1.04 4.98
N GLY A 105 -10.27 0.27 5.31
CA GLY A 105 -11.50 0.81 5.91
C GLY A 105 -11.36 1.22 7.38
N CYS A 106 -10.22 0.89 8.05
CA CYS A 106 -9.99 1.24 9.46
C CYS A 106 -9.79 2.75 9.71
N ILE A 107 -9.90 3.58 8.68
CA ILE A 107 -9.96 5.05 8.79
C ILE A 107 -11.39 5.56 9.10
N TYR A 108 -12.36 4.66 9.13
CA TYR A 108 -13.74 4.94 9.52
C TYR A 108 -14.12 4.18 10.78
N ASN A 109 -14.96 4.79 11.61
CA ASN A 109 -15.50 4.18 12.82
C ASN A 109 -16.97 4.61 13.03
N GLY A 110 -17.78 3.68 13.55
CA GLY A 110 -19.20 3.86 13.80
C GLY A 110 -20.08 2.99 12.92
N TYR A 111 -21.36 2.91 13.27
CA TYR A 111 -22.37 2.10 12.60
C TYR A 111 -23.63 2.91 12.26
N ASP A 112 -23.51 4.23 12.33
CA ASP A 112 -24.60 5.18 12.06
C ASP A 112 -24.93 5.28 10.57
N LYS A 113 -24.00 4.91 9.70
CA LYS A 113 -24.18 4.86 8.25
C LYS A 113 -23.21 3.86 7.60
N VAL A 114 -23.44 3.59 6.31
CA VAL A 114 -22.46 2.93 5.43
C VAL A 114 -21.51 4.01 4.91
N TYR A 115 -20.21 3.87 5.21
CA TYR A 115 -19.19 4.77 4.71
C TYR A 115 -18.82 4.44 3.25
N THR A 116 -18.53 5.46 2.48
CA THR A 116 -18.12 5.38 1.08
C THR A 116 -16.82 6.17 0.89
N GLU A 117 -16.21 6.05 -0.28
CA GLU A 117 -15.02 6.82 -0.67
C GLU A 117 -15.24 8.34 -0.73
N LYS A 118 -16.49 8.80 -0.67
CA LYS A 118 -16.85 10.22 -0.63
C LYS A 118 -16.94 10.80 0.77
N ASP A 119 -16.91 9.93 1.79
CA ASP A 119 -16.97 10.35 3.17
C ASP A 119 -15.58 10.72 3.68
N PHE A 120 -15.49 11.80 4.46
CA PHE A 120 -14.26 12.11 5.16
C PHE A 120 -13.98 11.06 6.23
N PRO A 121 -12.72 10.58 6.34
CA PRO A 121 -12.33 9.71 7.42
C PRO A 121 -12.61 10.35 8.79
N ASN A 122 -13.30 9.61 9.66
CA ASN A 122 -13.63 10.05 11.03
C ASN A 122 -12.81 9.34 12.10
N PHE A 123 -11.86 8.51 11.70
CA PHE A 123 -10.92 7.78 12.55
C PHE A 123 -9.47 8.04 12.06
N GLY A 124 -8.51 7.20 12.41
CA GLY A 124 -7.13 7.44 12.00
C GLY A 124 -6.56 8.71 12.67
N LEU A 125 -6.04 9.66 11.92
CA LEU A 125 -5.50 10.92 12.45
C LEU A 125 -6.57 11.87 13.01
N MET A 126 -7.84 11.67 12.67
CA MET A 126 -8.94 12.53 13.12
C MET A 126 -9.42 12.21 14.53
N ALA A 127 -9.15 11.01 15.06
CA ALA A 127 -9.60 10.58 16.35
C ALA A 127 -8.42 10.27 17.29
N LYS A 128 -8.49 10.78 18.52
CA LYS A 128 -7.44 10.58 19.54
C LYS A 128 -7.25 9.10 19.86
N ASP A 129 -8.34 8.36 19.95
CA ASP A 129 -8.36 6.94 20.38
C ASP A 129 -8.20 5.96 19.24
N SER A 130 -7.86 6.42 18.02
CA SER A 130 -7.61 5.52 16.91
C SER A 130 -6.28 4.78 17.07
N SER A 131 -6.24 3.53 16.56
CA SER A 131 -5.05 2.72 16.55
C SER A 131 -3.92 3.36 15.75
N PHE A 132 -2.68 3.05 16.12
CA PHE A 132 -1.50 3.53 15.36
C PHE A 132 -1.53 3.00 13.92
N TYR A 133 -2.05 1.80 13.71
CA TYR A 133 -2.28 1.26 12.36
C TYR A 133 -3.19 2.17 11.53
N ALA A 134 -4.36 2.53 12.04
CA ALA A 134 -5.29 3.43 11.35
C ALA A 134 -4.67 4.81 11.10
N LYS A 135 -3.93 5.35 12.09
CA LYS A 135 -3.19 6.61 11.95
C LYS A 135 -2.16 6.55 10.83
N SER A 136 -1.39 5.46 10.75
CA SER A 136 -0.37 5.29 9.70
C SER A 136 -0.98 5.21 8.30
N LYS A 137 -2.06 4.47 8.14
CA LYS A 137 -2.75 4.37 6.84
C LYS A 137 -3.36 5.69 6.40
N HIS A 138 -4.05 6.39 7.31
CA HIS A 138 -4.62 7.70 7.03
C HIS A 138 -3.54 8.75 6.73
N ALA A 139 -2.39 8.71 7.43
CA ALA A 139 -1.26 9.61 7.16
C ALA A 139 -0.73 9.48 5.73
N TYR A 140 -0.63 8.24 5.22
CA TYR A 140 -0.24 8.04 3.83
C TYR A 140 -1.25 8.64 2.85
N GLU A 141 -2.55 8.43 3.05
CA GLU A 141 -3.59 9.00 2.19
C GLU A 141 -3.51 10.53 2.11
N LEU A 142 -3.27 11.20 3.25
CA LEU A 142 -3.09 12.66 3.29
C LEU A 142 -1.77 13.13 2.68
N SER A 143 -0.73 12.29 2.61
CA SER A 143 0.60 12.67 2.10
C SER A 143 0.71 12.73 0.58
N GLY A 144 -0.35 12.50 -0.14
CA GLY A 144 -0.37 12.62 -1.60
C GLY A 144 -0.73 11.35 -2.36
N GLY A 145 -1.43 10.44 -1.73
CA GLY A 145 -2.23 9.48 -2.45
C GLY A 145 -3.28 10.27 -3.24
N ASN A 146 -3.25 10.22 -4.57
CA ASN A 146 -4.33 10.79 -5.35
C ASN A 146 -5.62 10.04 -4.99
N TYR A 147 -6.60 10.76 -4.49
CA TYR A 147 -7.99 10.31 -4.42
C TYR A 147 -8.59 10.31 -5.82
#